data_f573a04e6945485a10ed6dab132281de
#
_entry.id   f573a04e6945485a10ed6dab132281de
#
_cell.length_a   1.000
_cell.length_b   1.000
_cell.length_c   1.000
_cell.angle_alpha   90.00
_cell.angle_beta   90.00
_cell.angle_gamma   90.00
#
_symmetry.space_group_name_H-M   'P 1'
#
loop_
_entity.id
_entity.type
_entity.pdbx_description
1 polymer ?
#
loop_
_entity_poly.entity_id
_entity_poly.type
_entity_poly.pdbx_seq_one_letter_code
_entity_poly.pdbx_strand_id
1 'polypeptide(L)'
;MESNPALRADPQAHHTPSSSDARESTVSSARAMSEDDYAASERTLAKAFRRILPFIFACYVVSYLDRTNVGFAALTMNQDLGLSAEQFGLGAGLFFIGYFLFEIPSNLIMQKVGARIWIARIMITWGLFSMATAFVVGPKSFAAARFLLGLAEAGFTPGIYLYFTHWFPGKWRAKVTAAFLVGIPVANMIGSPISGALLQLGGAHGLRSWQWLLMIEGLPAVLLGIACLFMLSDRPAKASWLSDDEKRSLEKRLALEQGDIGAKHGNKLKDALTNWRVFVLALINFCGIVGSVGVGMWMPQIIKQFGVSHTTVGWLTAIPYAVGAVVMLLWARLARRSTNCIPYVAGALVVAALALCLSGFTDVPALKLAALCFTVSGILAFQATYWAIPSGFLTGRAAAGGLALIVSVGNLGGFVGPSMIGPLKQMSGGFTWPLIAIAAIMLAGALITAWLGDPGANVGESTDAAEPASAGG
;
A
#
# COMPACT_ATOMS: atom_id res chain seq x y z
N MET A 1 -33.15 72.44 54.85
CA MET A 1 -32.95 71.62 56.01
C MET A 1 -32.70 70.25 55.43
N GLU A 2 -31.54 69.99 55.44
CA GLU A 2 -30.64 68.88 55.72
C GLU A 2 -30.69 67.73 54.69
N SER A 3 -29.68 67.84 53.93
CA SER A 3 -29.20 66.86 52.98
C SER A 3 -28.29 65.85 53.65
N ASN A 4 -28.42 64.59 53.31
CA ASN A 4 -27.43 63.59 53.66
C ASN A 4 -26.96 62.86 52.37
N PRO A 5 -25.67 62.82 52.03
CA PRO A 5 -25.18 62.13 50.84
C PRO A 5 -24.78 60.71 51.18
N ALA A 6 -25.46 59.76 50.55
CA ALA A 6 -25.21 58.32 50.66
C ALA A 6 -24.10 57.86 49.72
N LEU A 7 -23.15 57.20 50.26
CA LEU A 7 -22.08 56.37 49.80
C LEU A 7 -22.35 55.65 48.45
N ARG A 8 -21.47 55.88 47.48
CA ARG A 8 -21.26 54.99 46.31
C ARG A 8 -20.43 53.79 46.77
N ALA A 9 -21.04 52.63 46.76
CA ALA A 9 -20.34 51.33 46.86
C ALA A 9 -19.98 50.86 45.47
N ASP A 10 -18.70 50.56 45.26
CA ASP A 10 -18.13 49.97 44.05
C ASP A 10 -18.37 48.43 44.09
N PRO A 11 -19.04 47.79 43.13
CA PRO A 11 -19.15 46.36 43.12
C PRO A 11 -17.95 45.78 42.34
N GLN A 12 -16.85 45.47 43.00
CA GLN A 12 -15.89 44.49 42.50
C GLN A 12 -16.58 43.13 42.46
N ALA A 13 -17.05 42.76 41.28
CA ALA A 13 -17.53 41.44 40.98
C ALA A 13 -16.36 40.46 41.04
N HIS A 14 -16.24 39.76 42.17
CA HIS A 14 -15.45 38.54 42.24
C HIS A 14 -16.05 37.51 41.29
N HIS A 15 -15.49 37.37 40.09
CA HIS A 15 -15.71 36.23 39.26
C HIS A 15 -15.12 34.98 39.95
N THR A 16 -15.95 34.25 40.70
CA THR A 16 -15.64 32.87 41.04
C THR A 16 -15.76 32.03 39.78
N PRO A 17 -14.71 31.32 39.33
CA PRO A 17 -14.82 30.45 38.18
C PRO A 17 -15.91 29.44 38.40
N SER A 18 -16.77 29.24 37.40
CA SER A 18 -17.88 28.31 37.48
C SER A 18 -17.33 26.87 37.66
N SER A 19 -18.08 26.03 38.35
CA SER A 19 -17.70 24.64 38.59
C SER A 19 -17.50 23.83 37.29
N SER A 20 -18.01 24.35 36.17
CA SER A 20 -17.77 23.85 34.83
C SER A 20 -16.36 24.18 34.33
N ASP A 21 -15.88 25.42 34.52
CA ASP A 21 -14.57 25.87 34.10
C ASP A 21 -13.46 25.17 34.89
N ALA A 22 -13.67 24.94 36.18
CA ALA A 22 -12.76 24.17 37.03
C ALA A 22 -12.73 22.67 36.63
N ARG A 23 -13.84 22.12 36.20
CA ARG A 23 -13.89 20.73 35.67
C ARG A 23 -13.30 20.60 34.30
N GLU A 24 -13.50 21.56 33.40
CA GLU A 24 -12.85 21.58 32.08
C GLU A 24 -11.33 21.77 32.17
N SER A 25 -10.85 22.67 33.05
CA SER A 25 -9.41 22.85 33.28
C SER A 25 -8.76 21.62 33.93
N THR A 26 -9.43 20.94 34.86
CA THR A 26 -8.94 19.68 35.48
C THR A 26 -8.97 18.50 34.48
N VAL A 27 -9.95 18.43 33.60
CA VAL A 27 -10.04 17.41 32.55
C VAL A 27 -9.01 17.68 31.44
N SER A 28 -8.74 18.95 31.12
CA SER A 28 -7.70 19.35 30.16
C SER A 28 -6.28 19.08 30.71
N SER A 29 -6.02 19.38 31.96
CA SER A 29 -4.71 19.13 32.60
C SER A 29 -4.43 17.64 32.85
N ALA A 30 -5.46 16.83 33.08
CA ALA A 30 -5.33 15.38 33.20
C ALA A 30 -5.06 14.66 31.85
N ARG A 31 -5.25 15.35 30.70
CA ARG A 31 -5.03 14.82 29.36
C ARG A 31 -3.63 15.05 28.82
N ALA A 32 -2.83 15.96 29.34
CA ALA A 32 -1.48 16.20 28.86
C ALA A 32 -0.51 15.15 29.42
N MET A 33 0.28 14.50 28.53
CA MET A 33 1.45 13.70 28.97
C MET A 33 2.51 14.65 29.56
N SER A 34 3.19 14.23 30.64
CA SER A 34 4.40 14.92 31.10
C SER A 34 5.51 14.81 30.02
N GLU A 35 6.44 15.75 30.03
CA GLU A 35 7.59 15.71 29.09
C GLU A 35 8.40 14.42 29.26
N ASP A 36 8.56 13.94 30.48
CA ASP A 36 9.25 12.69 30.79
C ASP A 36 8.50 11.46 30.23
N ASP A 37 7.16 11.40 30.37
CA ASP A 37 6.34 10.35 29.79
C ASP A 37 6.41 10.37 28.27
N TYR A 38 6.42 11.58 27.67
CA TYR A 38 6.54 11.74 26.23
C TYR A 38 7.91 11.23 25.74
N ALA A 39 9.00 11.64 26.39
CA ALA A 39 10.36 11.19 26.06
C ALA A 39 10.53 9.67 26.26
N ALA A 40 9.92 9.09 27.30
CA ALA A 40 9.90 7.65 27.55
C ALA A 40 9.15 6.92 26.42
N SER A 41 7.99 7.43 25.99
CA SER A 41 7.22 6.86 24.89
C SER A 41 7.97 6.92 23.56
N GLU A 42 8.72 7.98 23.27
CA GLU A 42 9.57 8.09 22.07
C GLU A 42 10.66 7.01 22.03
N ARG A 43 11.33 6.76 23.16
CA ARG A 43 12.34 5.69 23.29
C ARG A 43 11.69 4.31 23.04
N THR A 44 10.52 4.08 23.63
CA THR A 44 9.77 2.84 23.47
C THR A 44 9.32 2.63 22.02
N LEU A 45 8.87 3.70 21.34
CA LEU A 45 8.52 3.66 19.92
C LEU A 45 9.73 3.35 19.03
N ALA A 46 10.90 3.93 19.33
CA ALA A 46 12.13 3.59 18.61
C ALA A 46 12.54 2.12 18.80
N LYS A 47 12.36 1.57 20.01
CA LYS A 47 12.57 0.15 20.31
C LYS A 47 11.59 -0.75 19.55
N ALA A 48 10.30 -0.39 19.54
CA ALA A 48 9.26 -1.10 18.79
C ALA A 48 9.53 -1.06 17.29
N PHE A 49 9.91 0.09 16.74
CA PHE A 49 10.28 0.25 15.34
C PHE A 49 11.42 -0.69 14.92
N ARG A 50 12.50 -0.72 15.71
CA ARG A 50 13.66 -1.59 15.43
C ARG A 50 13.35 -3.08 15.53
N ARG A 51 12.35 -3.46 16.33
CA ARG A 51 11.99 -4.88 16.54
C ARG A 51 10.92 -5.36 15.56
N ILE A 52 9.87 -4.56 15.33
CA ILE A 52 8.70 -4.94 14.54
C ILE A 52 8.97 -4.76 13.04
N LEU A 53 9.51 -3.60 12.66
CA LEU A 53 9.61 -3.25 11.24
C LEU A 53 10.48 -4.21 10.43
N PRO A 54 11.70 -4.64 10.85
CA PRO A 54 12.51 -5.54 10.03
C PRO A 54 11.82 -6.86 9.75
N PHE A 55 11.11 -7.40 10.73
CA PHE A 55 10.38 -8.66 10.57
C PHE A 55 9.18 -8.50 9.62
N ILE A 56 8.35 -7.49 9.82
CA ILE A 56 7.21 -7.19 8.95
C ILE A 56 7.69 -6.83 7.52
N PHE A 57 8.82 -6.14 7.41
CA PHE A 57 9.45 -5.82 6.13
C PHE A 57 9.87 -7.10 5.39
N ALA A 58 10.50 -8.05 6.08
CA ALA A 58 10.84 -9.35 5.48
C ALA A 58 9.58 -10.11 5.01
N CYS A 59 8.51 -10.12 5.82
CA CYS A 59 7.23 -10.71 5.42
C CYS A 59 6.67 -10.06 4.15
N TYR A 60 6.80 -8.72 4.01
CA TYR A 60 6.31 -7.98 2.86
C TYR A 60 7.16 -8.21 1.60
N VAL A 61 8.48 -8.28 1.77
CA VAL A 61 9.40 -8.64 0.68
C VAL A 61 9.03 -10.01 0.11
N VAL A 62 8.82 -11.00 0.97
CA VAL A 62 8.41 -12.35 0.55
C VAL A 62 7.03 -12.34 -0.13
N SER A 63 6.08 -11.53 0.34
CA SER A 63 4.76 -11.38 -0.30
C SER A 63 4.89 -10.85 -1.73
N TYR A 64 5.71 -9.82 -1.94
CA TYR A 64 5.91 -9.26 -3.29
C TYR A 64 6.72 -10.17 -4.20
N LEU A 65 7.68 -10.91 -3.66
CA LEU A 65 8.41 -11.93 -4.40
C LEU A 65 7.46 -13.00 -4.93
N ASP A 66 6.57 -13.51 -4.11
CA ASP A 66 5.59 -14.54 -4.48
C ASP A 66 4.56 -14.03 -5.50
N ARG A 67 4.22 -12.74 -5.47
CA ARG A 67 3.34 -12.13 -6.50
C ARG A 67 3.98 -12.04 -7.87
N THR A 68 5.29 -11.89 -7.95
CA THR A 68 6.04 -11.70 -9.21
C THR A 68 6.67 -12.96 -9.74
N ASN A 69 6.89 -13.99 -8.92
CA ASN A 69 7.51 -15.25 -9.29
C ASN A 69 6.77 -15.98 -10.42
N VAL A 70 5.46 -15.87 -10.48
CA VAL A 70 4.64 -16.46 -11.55
C VAL A 70 5.00 -15.89 -12.93
N GLY A 71 5.45 -14.63 -13.00
CA GLY A 71 5.96 -14.02 -14.24
C GLY A 71 7.24 -14.68 -14.72
N PHE A 72 8.13 -15.09 -13.80
CA PHE A 72 9.32 -15.88 -14.11
C PHE A 72 8.97 -17.33 -14.43
N ALA A 73 8.11 -17.97 -13.64
CA ALA A 73 7.62 -19.31 -13.89
C ALA A 73 7.06 -19.45 -15.31
N ALA A 74 6.35 -18.43 -15.78
CA ALA A 74 5.76 -18.39 -17.13
C ALA A 74 6.76 -18.61 -18.27
N LEU A 75 8.06 -18.32 -18.06
CA LEU A 75 9.08 -18.51 -19.08
C LEU A 75 9.26 -19.97 -19.53
N THR A 76 8.90 -20.91 -18.67
CA THR A 76 8.95 -22.36 -18.94
C THR A 76 7.60 -23.04 -18.69
N MET A 77 6.86 -22.62 -17.67
CA MET A 77 5.56 -23.18 -17.27
C MET A 77 4.51 -23.12 -18.39
N ASN A 78 4.45 -22.00 -19.14
CA ASN A 78 3.44 -21.84 -20.18
C ASN A 78 3.56 -22.91 -21.27
N GLN A 79 4.79 -23.23 -21.68
CA GLN A 79 5.05 -24.28 -22.65
C GLN A 79 4.71 -25.66 -22.07
N ASP A 80 5.12 -25.93 -20.83
CA ASP A 80 4.94 -27.21 -20.15
C ASP A 80 3.47 -27.56 -19.90
N LEU A 81 2.65 -26.54 -19.61
CA LEU A 81 1.22 -26.70 -19.31
C LEU A 81 0.31 -26.42 -20.52
N GLY A 82 0.89 -26.06 -21.67
CA GLY A 82 0.12 -25.67 -22.86
C GLY A 82 -0.71 -24.41 -22.66
N LEU A 83 -0.23 -23.45 -21.83
CA LEU A 83 -0.95 -22.21 -21.55
C LEU A 83 -0.78 -21.22 -22.71
N SER A 84 -1.89 -20.75 -23.26
CA SER A 84 -1.88 -19.57 -24.14
C SER A 84 -1.55 -18.30 -23.35
N ALA A 85 -1.14 -17.23 -24.06
CA ALA A 85 -0.92 -15.93 -23.42
C ALA A 85 -2.18 -15.42 -22.71
N GLU A 86 -3.35 -15.64 -23.30
CA GLU A 86 -4.65 -15.29 -22.72
C GLU A 86 -4.91 -16.06 -21.43
N GLN A 87 -4.74 -17.39 -21.45
CA GLN A 87 -4.97 -18.26 -20.29
C GLN A 87 -4.00 -17.94 -19.15
N PHE A 88 -2.74 -17.63 -19.46
CA PHE A 88 -1.78 -17.17 -18.45
C PHE A 88 -2.21 -15.82 -17.85
N GLY A 89 -2.53 -14.82 -18.68
CA GLY A 89 -2.94 -13.50 -18.22
C GLY A 89 -4.18 -13.54 -17.35
N LEU A 90 -5.21 -14.30 -17.78
CA LEU A 90 -6.43 -14.50 -17.00
C LEU A 90 -6.15 -15.23 -15.68
N GLY A 91 -5.42 -16.33 -15.72
CA GLY A 91 -5.07 -17.08 -14.51
C GLY A 91 -4.29 -16.25 -13.52
N ALA A 92 -3.28 -15.51 -13.98
CA ALA A 92 -2.51 -14.60 -13.15
C ALA A 92 -3.38 -13.49 -12.52
N GLY A 93 -4.33 -12.94 -13.29
CA GLY A 93 -5.28 -11.92 -12.83
C GLY A 93 -6.29 -12.47 -11.80
N LEU A 94 -6.74 -13.71 -11.90
CA LEU A 94 -7.71 -14.31 -10.98
C LEU A 94 -7.26 -14.30 -9.51
N PHE A 95 -5.96 -14.23 -9.26
CA PHE A 95 -5.42 -13.96 -7.93
C PHE A 95 -6.06 -12.72 -7.29
N PHE A 96 -6.17 -11.62 -8.04
CA PHE A 96 -6.71 -10.36 -7.53
C PHE A 96 -8.21 -10.41 -7.29
N ILE A 97 -8.95 -11.24 -8.01
CA ILE A 97 -10.37 -11.49 -7.75
C ILE A 97 -10.54 -12.24 -6.42
N GLY A 98 -9.75 -13.31 -6.19
CA GLY A 98 -9.74 -14.01 -4.92
C GLY A 98 -9.36 -13.11 -3.76
N TYR A 99 -8.32 -12.29 -3.96
CA TYR A 99 -7.86 -11.30 -2.99
C TYR A 99 -8.96 -10.29 -2.63
N PHE A 100 -9.60 -9.68 -3.65
CA PHE A 100 -10.68 -8.71 -3.47
C PHE A 100 -11.87 -9.27 -2.69
N LEU A 101 -12.31 -10.47 -3.03
CA LEU A 101 -13.48 -11.09 -2.39
C LEU A 101 -13.27 -11.37 -0.90
N PHE A 102 -12.05 -11.71 -0.50
CA PHE A 102 -11.77 -12.11 0.88
C PHE A 102 -11.03 -11.04 1.70
N GLU A 103 -10.65 -9.90 1.12
CA GLU A 103 -9.92 -8.82 1.79
C GLU A 103 -10.68 -8.28 3.02
N ILE A 104 -11.94 -7.90 2.87
CA ILE A 104 -12.77 -7.38 3.96
C ILE A 104 -13.06 -8.45 5.02
N PRO A 105 -13.58 -9.66 4.67
CA PRO A 105 -13.77 -10.74 5.64
C PRO A 105 -12.52 -11.07 6.43
N SER A 106 -11.36 -11.15 5.78
CA SER A 106 -10.08 -11.46 6.42
C SER A 106 -9.71 -10.44 7.49
N ASN A 107 -9.87 -9.14 7.20
CA ASN A 107 -9.57 -8.08 8.17
C ASN A 107 -10.55 -8.05 9.36
N LEU A 108 -11.83 -8.35 9.12
CA LEU A 108 -12.81 -8.48 10.21
C LEU A 108 -12.49 -9.65 11.14
N ILE A 109 -12.03 -10.78 10.58
CA ILE A 109 -11.61 -11.93 11.38
C ILE A 109 -10.34 -11.58 12.17
N MET A 110 -9.39 -10.88 11.57
CA MET A 110 -8.16 -10.45 12.24
C MET A 110 -8.44 -9.56 13.47
N GLN A 111 -9.44 -8.68 13.41
CA GLN A 111 -9.84 -7.87 14.56
C GLN A 111 -10.34 -8.71 15.75
N LYS A 112 -10.97 -9.86 15.48
CA LYS A 112 -11.49 -10.78 16.52
C LYS A 112 -10.42 -11.73 17.05
N VAL A 113 -9.60 -12.30 16.16
CA VAL A 113 -8.62 -13.36 16.48
C VAL A 113 -7.28 -12.79 16.97
N GLY A 114 -6.95 -11.56 16.56
CA GLY A 114 -5.66 -10.92 16.81
C GLY A 114 -4.72 -10.99 15.61
N ALA A 115 -3.85 -9.99 15.52
CA ALA A 115 -2.95 -9.83 14.38
C ALA A 115 -1.90 -10.93 14.29
N ARG A 116 -1.32 -11.33 15.43
CA ARG A 116 -0.28 -12.37 15.52
C ARG A 116 -0.72 -13.68 14.87
N ILE A 117 -1.86 -14.20 15.30
CA ILE A 117 -2.39 -15.49 14.82
C ILE A 117 -2.86 -15.37 13.37
N TRP A 118 -3.55 -14.27 13.05
CA TRP A 118 -4.17 -14.14 11.74
C TRP A 118 -3.14 -13.87 10.62
N ILE A 119 -2.11 -13.05 10.87
CA ILE A 119 -1.00 -12.84 9.94
C ILE A 119 -0.22 -14.16 9.74
N ALA A 120 0.06 -14.88 10.82
CA ALA A 120 0.71 -16.19 10.73
C ALA A 120 -0.09 -17.15 9.85
N ARG A 121 -1.42 -17.25 10.07
CA ARG A 121 -2.32 -18.09 9.26
C ARG A 121 -2.29 -17.66 7.79
N ILE A 122 -2.40 -16.36 7.48
CA ILE A 122 -2.34 -15.86 6.11
C ILE A 122 -1.03 -16.31 5.46
N MET A 123 0.11 -16.08 6.09
CA MET A 123 1.42 -16.40 5.54
C MET A 123 1.63 -17.90 5.32
N ILE A 124 1.23 -18.73 6.28
CA ILE A 124 1.35 -20.19 6.16
C ILE A 124 0.44 -20.69 5.04
N THR A 125 -0.82 -20.28 5.02
CA THR A 125 -1.78 -20.78 4.01
C THR A 125 -1.41 -20.32 2.60
N TRP A 126 -1.03 -19.03 2.43
CA TRP A 126 -0.61 -18.57 1.11
C TRP A 126 0.69 -19.27 0.66
N GLY A 127 1.70 -19.41 1.52
CA GLY A 127 2.95 -20.12 1.18
C GLY A 127 2.69 -21.56 0.75
N LEU A 128 1.79 -22.27 1.43
CA LEU A 128 1.36 -23.62 1.03
C LEU A 128 0.66 -23.62 -0.33
N PHE A 129 -0.26 -22.68 -0.62
CA PHE A 129 -0.91 -22.57 -1.92
C PHE A 129 0.06 -22.15 -3.04
N SER A 130 1.05 -21.30 -2.73
CA SER A 130 2.12 -20.95 -3.66
C SER A 130 2.92 -22.20 -4.05
N MET A 131 3.38 -22.97 -3.05
CA MET A 131 4.06 -24.25 -3.30
C MET A 131 3.17 -25.26 -4.04
N ALA A 132 1.88 -25.35 -3.70
CA ALA A 132 0.92 -26.22 -4.36
C ALA A 132 0.69 -25.86 -5.83
N THR A 133 0.94 -24.59 -6.22
CA THR A 133 0.88 -24.17 -7.63
C THR A 133 1.94 -24.90 -8.47
N ALA A 134 3.02 -25.44 -7.88
CA ALA A 134 3.99 -26.28 -8.57
C ALA A 134 3.39 -27.59 -9.12
N PHE A 135 2.21 -28.01 -8.67
CA PHE A 135 1.59 -29.29 -9.06
C PHE A 135 0.38 -29.12 -10.01
N VAL A 136 0.17 -27.94 -10.55
CA VAL A 136 -0.90 -27.70 -11.54
C VAL A 136 -0.56 -28.41 -12.86
N VAL A 137 -1.60 -28.91 -13.53
CA VAL A 137 -1.44 -29.76 -14.73
C VAL A 137 -2.00 -29.14 -16.02
N GLY A 138 -2.56 -27.92 -15.94
CA GLY A 138 -3.13 -27.24 -17.11
C GLY A 138 -3.85 -25.94 -16.77
N PRO A 139 -4.49 -25.29 -17.73
CA PRO A 139 -5.07 -23.95 -17.58
C PRO A 139 -6.09 -23.82 -16.45
N LYS A 140 -6.99 -24.79 -16.31
CA LYS A 140 -8.04 -24.75 -15.28
C LYS A 140 -7.47 -24.88 -13.87
N SER A 141 -6.53 -25.82 -13.66
CA SER A 141 -5.88 -26.00 -12.35
C SER A 141 -4.98 -24.82 -12.01
N PHE A 142 -4.30 -24.21 -12.97
CA PHE A 142 -3.54 -22.97 -12.79
C PHE A 142 -4.45 -21.83 -12.35
N ALA A 143 -5.56 -21.58 -13.06
CA ALA A 143 -6.53 -20.55 -12.72
C ALA A 143 -7.12 -20.74 -11.30
N ALA A 144 -7.49 -22.00 -10.96
CA ALA A 144 -8.00 -22.33 -9.62
C ALA A 144 -6.94 -22.12 -8.53
N ALA A 145 -5.68 -22.54 -8.75
CA ALA A 145 -4.59 -22.33 -7.80
C ALA A 145 -4.32 -20.85 -7.57
N ARG A 146 -4.31 -20.02 -8.61
CA ARG A 146 -4.13 -18.57 -8.52
C ARG A 146 -5.27 -17.89 -7.76
N PHE A 147 -6.50 -18.28 -8.00
CA PHE A 147 -7.67 -17.77 -7.27
C PHE A 147 -7.60 -18.13 -5.77
N LEU A 148 -7.31 -19.41 -5.45
CA LEU A 148 -7.17 -19.86 -4.05
C LEU A 148 -5.99 -19.19 -3.34
N LEU A 149 -4.89 -18.98 -4.05
CA LEU A 149 -3.74 -18.22 -3.53
C LEU A 149 -4.15 -16.78 -3.18
N GLY A 150 -4.93 -16.12 -4.04
CA GLY A 150 -5.47 -14.78 -3.78
C GLY A 150 -6.37 -14.75 -2.53
N LEU A 151 -7.27 -15.74 -2.38
CA LEU A 151 -8.09 -15.90 -1.16
C LEU A 151 -7.21 -16.08 0.10
N ALA A 152 -6.14 -16.88 0.00
CA ALA A 152 -5.28 -17.20 1.13
C ALA A 152 -4.45 -15.98 1.59
N GLU A 153 -3.95 -15.15 0.64
CA GLU A 153 -3.15 -13.96 0.90
C GLU A 153 -4.00 -12.74 1.28
N ALA A 154 -5.31 -12.78 0.98
CA ALA A 154 -6.22 -11.66 1.19
C ALA A 154 -6.19 -11.13 2.63
N GLY A 155 -6.10 -9.81 2.76
CA GLY A 155 -6.05 -9.13 4.06
C GLY A 155 -4.65 -8.98 4.64
N PHE A 156 -3.58 -9.50 4.02
CA PHE A 156 -2.22 -9.34 4.52
C PHE A 156 -1.80 -7.87 4.62
N THR A 157 -1.79 -7.15 3.52
CA THR A 157 -1.34 -5.75 3.49
C THR A 157 -2.21 -4.82 4.34
N PRO A 158 -3.57 -4.80 4.21
CA PRO A 158 -4.39 -3.98 5.08
C PRO A 158 -4.34 -4.44 6.55
N GLY A 159 -4.12 -5.73 6.79
CA GLY A 159 -3.89 -6.27 8.12
C GLY A 159 -2.61 -5.72 8.78
N ILE A 160 -1.53 -5.59 8.03
CA ILE A 160 -0.29 -4.96 8.51
C ILE A 160 -0.54 -3.47 8.83
N TYR A 161 -1.28 -2.74 7.99
CA TYR A 161 -1.62 -1.35 8.30
C TYR A 161 -2.45 -1.24 9.58
N LEU A 162 -3.44 -2.12 9.78
CA LEU A 162 -4.21 -2.20 11.02
C LEU A 162 -3.31 -2.54 12.22
N TYR A 163 -2.37 -3.48 12.05
CA TYR A 163 -1.38 -3.80 13.08
C TYR A 163 -0.54 -2.58 13.47
N PHE A 164 -0.10 -1.78 12.49
CA PHE A 164 0.64 -0.55 12.77
C PHE A 164 -0.17 0.47 13.56
N THR A 165 -1.50 0.52 13.42
CA THR A 165 -2.33 1.42 14.23
C THR A 165 -2.36 1.05 15.70
N HIS A 166 -2.15 -0.22 16.03
CA HIS A 166 -2.09 -0.70 17.42
C HIS A 166 -0.74 -0.43 18.10
N TRP A 167 0.32 -0.13 17.32
CA TRP A 167 1.67 0.03 17.83
C TRP A 167 2.22 1.45 17.70
N PHE A 168 1.80 2.19 16.67
CA PHE A 168 2.45 3.44 16.30
C PHE A 168 1.45 4.59 16.21
N PRO A 169 1.70 5.73 16.91
CA PRO A 169 0.95 6.96 16.72
C PRO A 169 1.22 7.58 15.34
N GLY A 170 0.39 8.55 14.92
CA GLY A 170 0.32 9.06 13.55
C GLY A 170 1.65 9.38 12.89
N LYS A 171 2.53 10.16 13.56
CA LYS A 171 3.86 10.50 13.02
C LYS A 171 4.74 9.27 12.80
N TRP A 172 4.77 8.35 13.77
CA TRP A 172 5.51 7.10 13.68
C TRP A 172 4.88 6.14 12.66
N ARG A 173 3.56 6.09 12.57
CA ARG A 173 2.82 5.28 11.60
C ARG A 173 3.18 5.68 10.17
N ALA A 174 3.22 6.98 9.86
CA ALA A 174 3.66 7.46 8.55
C ALA A 174 5.10 7.02 8.22
N LYS A 175 6.02 7.09 9.21
CA LYS A 175 7.41 6.64 9.04
C LYS A 175 7.52 5.14 8.80
N VAL A 176 6.79 4.32 9.58
CA VAL A 176 6.78 2.85 9.45
C VAL A 176 6.18 2.44 8.11
N THR A 177 5.06 3.04 7.71
CA THR A 177 4.40 2.77 6.43
C THR A 177 5.29 3.13 5.24
N ALA A 178 5.98 4.28 5.29
CA ALA A 178 6.90 4.66 4.23
C ALA A 178 8.07 3.68 4.10
N ALA A 179 8.65 3.24 5.23
CA ALA A 179 9.70 2.24 5.23
C ALA A 179 9.22 0.87 4.73
N PHE A 180 8.00 0.48 5.09
CA PHE A 180 7.35 -0.76 4.65
C PHE A 180 7.16 -0.79 3.12
N LEU A 181 6.71 0.30 2.50
CA LEU A 181 6.50 0.39 1.06
C LEU A 181 7.80 0.24 0.23
N VAL A 182 8.96 0.55 0.79
CA VAL A 182 10.26 0.28 0.13
C VAL A 182 10.47 -1.23 -0.10
N GLY A 183 9.75 -2.08 0.61
CA GLY A 183 9.76 -3.53 0.38
C GLY A 183 9.38 -3.93 -1.04
N ILE A 184 8.55 -3.16 -1.76
CA ILE A 184 8.13 -3.47 -3.14
C ILE A 184 9.33 -3.51 -4.10
N PRO A 185 10.09 -2.40 -4.28
CA PRO A 185 11.24 -2.43 -5.17
C PRO A 185 12.35 -3.36 -4.66
N VAL A 186 12.55 -3.49 -3.34
CA VAL A 186 13.55 -4.40 -2.75
C VAL A 186 13.22 -5.85 -3.08
N ALA A 187 11.95 -6.26 -2.96
CA ALA A 187 11.51 -7.60 -3.31
C ALA A 187 11.80 -7.95 -4.76
N ASN A 188 11.47 -7.05 -5.68
CA ASN A 188 11.71 -7.29 -7.11
C ASN A 188 13.19 -7.23 -7.48
N MET A 189 13.97 -6.32 -6.85
CA MET A 189 15.40 -6.20 -7.09
C MET A 189 16.18 -7.46 -6.64
N ILE A 190 15.81 -8.03 -5.49
CA ILE A 190 16.46 -9.24 -4.95
C ILE A 190 15.83 -10.50 -5.54
N GLY A 191 14.51 -10.54 -5.65
CA GLY A 191 13.76 -11.70 -6.11
C GLY A 191 14.01 -12.05 -7.56
N SER A 192 14.07 -11.05 -8.46
CA SER A 192 14.24 -11.31 -9.88
C SER A 192 15.51 -12.10 -10.23
N PRO A 193 16.71 -11.77 -9.71
CA PRO A 193 17.91 -12.60 -9.93
C PRO A 193 17.77 -14.00 -9.34
N ILE A 194 17.15 -14.14 -8.16
CA ILE A 194 16.90 -15.44 -7.51
C ILE A 194 15.97 -16.28 -8.39
N SER A 195 14.83 -15.73 -8.82
CA SER A 195 13.89 -16.43 -9.72
C SER A 195 14.55 -16.85 -11.02
N GLY A 196 15.35 -15.97 -11.63
CA GLY A 196 16.09 -16.27 -12.85
C GLY A 196 17.13 -17.39 -12.68
N ALA A 197 17.80 -17.46 -11.52
CA ALA A 197 18.75 -18.52 -11.18
C ALA A 197 18.03 -19.86 -10.90
N LEU A 198 16.91 -19.84 -10.17
CA LEU A 198 16.13 -21.04 -9.87
C LEU A 198 15.58 -21.74 -11.11
N LEU A 199 15.31 -21.00 -12.18
CA LEU A 199 14.91 -21.60 -13.46
C LEU A 199 16.00 -22.45 -14.13
N GLN A 200 17.23 -22.47 -13.61
CA GLN A 200 18.28 -23.39 -14.07
C GLN A 200 18.24 -24.77 -13.37
N LEU A 201 17.47 -24.91 -12.30
CA LEU A 201 17.39 -26.18 -11.54
C LEU A 201 16.52 -27.25 -12.25
N GLY A 202 16.18 -27.08 -13.51
CA GLY A 202 15.35 -28.00 -14.26
C GLY A 202 15.92 -29.43 -14.33
N GLY A 203 15.07 -30.44 -14.16
CA GLY A 203 15.42 -31.86 -14.23
C GLY A 203 15.92 -32.46 -12.91
N ALA A 204 16.26 -31.69 -11.92
CA ALA A 204 16.64 -32.21 -10.62
C ALA A 204 15.44 -32.89 -9.93
N HIS A 205 15.64 -34.13 -9.46
CA HIS A 205 14.61 -34.94 -8.78
C HIS A 205 13.29 -35.10 -9.56
N GLY A 206 13.32 -35.03 -10.89
CA GLY A 206 12.14 -35.19 -11.75
C GLY A 206 11.19 -33.98 -11.79
N LEU A 207 11.55 -32.86 -11.13
CA LEU A 207 10.76 -31.63 -11.16
C LEU A 207 11.27 -30.68 -12.26
N ARG A 208 10.33 -29.93 -12.85
CA ARG A 208 10.61 -28.91 -13.85
C ARG A 208 11.12 -27.63 -13.17
N SER A 209 11.83 -26.78 -13.90
CA SER A 209 12.45 -25.56 -13.36
C SER A 209 11.45 -24.61 -12.67
N TRP A 210 10.28 -24.38 -13.27
CA TRP A 210 9.24 -23.55 -12.69
C TRP A 210 8.62 -24.14 -11.41
N GLN A 211 8.63 -25.46 -11.27
CA GLN A 211 8.15 -26.14 -10.05
C GLN A 211 9.12 -25.87 -8.88
N TRP A 212 10.44 -26.00 -9.13
CA TRP A 212 11.45 -25.65 -8.15
C TRP A 212 11.34 -24.19 -7.72
N LEU A 213 11.15 -23.26 -8.67
CA LEU A 213 10.99 -21.84 -8.39
C LEU A 213 9.83 -21.59 -7.43
N LEU A 214 8.62 -22.10 -7.74
CA LEU A 214 7.44 -21.90 -6.91
C LEU A 214 7.55 -22.56 -5.52
N MET A 215 8.19 -23.73 -5.43
CA MET A 215 8.40 -24.41 -4.15
C MET A 215 9.42 -23.68 -3.27
N ILE A 216 10.54 -23.26 -3.83
CA ILE A 216 11.61 -22.61 -3.05
C ILE A 216 11.18 -21.20 -2.63
N GLU A 217 10.50 -20.45 -3.48
CA GLU A 217 10.05 -19.10 -3.15
C GLU A 217 8.79 -19.05 -2.27
N GLY A 218 7.96 -20.10 -2.28
CA GLY A 218 6.83 -20.23 -1.35
C GLY A 218 7.23 -20.64 0.08
N LEU A 219 8.34 -21.36 0.23
CA LEU A 219 8.80 -21.84 1.54
C LEU A 219 9.10 -20.72 2.56
N PRO A 220 9.78 -19.61 2.22
CA PRO A 220 10.00 -18.51 3.15
C PRO A 220 8.71 -17.93 3.75
N ALA A 221 7.60 -17.91 2.99
CA ALA A 221 6.32 -17.46 3.51
C ALA A 221 5.81 -18.34 4.65
N VAL A 222 5.92 -19.68 4.50
CA VAL A 222 5.55 -20.62 5.55
C VAL A 222 6.44 -20.45 6.79
N LEU A 223 7.77 -20.36 6.59
CA LEU A 223 8.72 -20.20 7.69
C LEU A 223 8.50 -18.89 8.45
N LEU A 224 8.34 -17.77 7.75
CA LEU A 224 8.03 -16.48 8.38
C LEU A 224 6.65 -16.49 9.02
N GLY A 225 5.67 -17.18 8.44
CA GLY A 225 4.35 -17.38 9.05
C GLY A 225 4.44 -18.10 10.40
N ILE A 226 5.25 -19.15 10.50
CA ILE A 226 5.53 -19.81 11.77
C ILE A 226 6.25 -18.86 12.72
N ALA A 227 7.25 -18.11 12.24
CA ALA A 227 8.00 -17.14 13.05
C ALA A 227 7.09 -16.01 13.57
N CYS A 228 6.02 -15.61 12.86
CA CYS A 228 5.04 -14.65 13.34
C CYS A 228 4.46 -15.01 14.70
N LEU A 229 4.23 -16.31 14.95
CA LEU A 229 3.68 -16.81 16.21
C LEU A 229 4.58 -16.54 17.42
N PHE A 230 5.87 -16.35 17.19
CA PHE A 230 6.87 -16.12 18.26
C PHE A 230 7.37 -14.68 18.29
N MET A 231 7.41 -14.00 17.15
CA MET A 231 8.02 -12.67 17.04
C MET A 231 7.01 -11.52 17.18
N LEU A 232 5.75 -11.70 16.79
CA LEU A 232 4.74 -10.65 16.88
C LEU A 232 3.98 -10.72 18.21
N SER A 233 3.58 -9.56 18.69
CA SER A 233 2.63 -9.38 19.79
C SER A 233 1.45 -8.56 19.30
N ASP A 234 0.22 -8.90 19.65
CA ASP A 234 -0.99 -8.22 19.14
C ASP A 234 -1.03 -6.73 19.50
N ARG A 235 -0.60 -6.39 20.73
CA ARG A 235 -0.65 -5.04 21.29
C ARG A 235 0.53 -4.84 22.25
N PRO A 236 0.90 -3.58 22.56
CA PRO A 236 1.96 -3.27 23.53
C PRO A 236 1.77 -3.96 24.89
N ALA A 237 0.55 -4.00 25.45
CA ALA A 237 0.24 -4.68 26.71
C ALA A 237 0.64 -6.15 26.75
N LYS A 238 0.59 -6.85 25.60
CA LYS A 238 0.94 -8.28 25.48
C LYS A 238 2.40 -8.54 25.13
N ALA A 239 3.22 -7.49 24.99
CA ALA A 239 4.61 -7.63 24.58
C ALA A 239 5.51 -8.00 25.77
N SER A 240 6.07 -9.21 25.75
CA SER A 240 6.99 -9.71 26.80
C SER A 240 8.35 -8.99 26.82
N TRP A 241 8.71 -8.31 25.73
CA TRP A 241 9.97 -7.60 25.56
C TRP A 241 9.92 -6.11 25.98
N LEU A 242 8.75 -5.61 26.41
CA LEU A 242 8.56 -4.30 27.00
C LEU A 242 8.45 -4.41 28.51
N SER A 243 9.06 -3.47 29.24
CA SER A 243 8.82 -3.29 30.66
C SER A 243 7.41 -2.76 30.91
N ASP A 244 6.89 -2.87 32.13
CA ASP A 244 5.55 -2.41 32.45
C ASP A 244 5.44 -0.88 32.34
N ASP A 245 6.53 -0.13 32.59
CA ASP A 245 6.58 1.32 32.40
C ASP A 245 6.54 1.68 30.90
N GLU A 246 7.30 0.95 30.06
CA GLU A 246 7.27 1.11 28.61
C GLU A 246 5.86 0.82 28.04
N LYS A 247 5.20 -0.23 28.53
CA LYS A 247 3.80 -0.54 28.13
C LYS A 247 2.87 0.59 28.50
N ARG A 248 2.89 1.05 29.76
CA ARG A 248 2.03 2.12 30.25
C ARG A 248 2.20 3.43 29.49
N SER A 249 3.45 3.87 29.27
CA SER A 249 3.73 5.12 28.54
C SER A 249 3.24 5.06 27.10
N LEU A 250 3.44 3.92 26.41
CA LEU A 250 3.01 3.75 25.02
C LEU A 250 1.49 3.65 24.91
N GLU A 251 0.80 2.93 25.80
CA GLU A 251 -0.65 2.82 25.80
C GLU A 251 -1.32 4.15 26.12
N LYS A 252 -0.79 4.90 27.10
CA LYS A 252 -1.26 6.26 27.41
C LYS A 252 -1.21 7.16 26.18
N ARG A 253 -0.08 7.13 25.43
CA ARG A 253 0.08 7.92 24.21
C ARG A 253 -0.89 7.52 23.10
N LEU A 254 -1.08 6.22 22.87
CA LEU A 254 -2.01 5.71 21.86
C LEU A 254 -3.46 6.05 22.22
N ALA A 255 -3.84 5.97 23.50
CA ALA A 255 -5.18 6.31 23.98
C ALA A 255 -5.50 7.80 23.81
N LEU A 256 -4.54 8.70 24.10
CA LEU A 256 -4.70 10.14 23.91
C LEU A 256 -4.96 10.47 22.43
N GLU A 257 -4.18 9.90 21.51
CA GLU A 257 -4.37 10.14 20.07
C GLU A 257 -5.73 9.59 19.58
N GLN A 258 -6.15 8.42 20.07
CA GLN A 258 -7.46 7.87 19.72
C GLN A 258 -8.62 8.70 20.25
N GLY A 259 -8.49 9.27 21.46
CA GLY A 259 -9.47 10.17 22.04
C GLY A 259 -9.64 11.45 21.22
N ASP A 260 -8.54 12.06 20.77
CA ASP A 260 -8.56 13.25 19.93
C ASP A 260 -9.20 13.00 18.54
N ILE A 261 -8.98 11.83 17.96
CA ILE A 261 -9.60 11.44 16.67
C ILE A 261 -11.11 11.20 16.86
N GLY A 262 -11.51 10.59 17.97
CA GLY A 262 -12.92 10.33 18.27
C GLY A 262 -13.76 11.59 18.53
N ALA A 263 -13.16 12.60 19.14
CA ALA A 263 -13.84 13.85 19.51
C ALA A 263 -14.04 14.81 18.31
N LYS A 264 -13.18 14.74 17.30
CA LYS A 264 -13.16 15.69 16.17
C LYS A 264 -14.06 15.35 14.98
N HIS A 265 -14.62 14.12 14.88
CA HIS A 265 -15.20 13.68 13.62
C HIS A 265 -16.47 12.84 13.76
N GLY A 266 -17.61 13.53 13.58
CA GLY A 266 -18.95 12.94 13.49
C GLY A 266 -19.37 12.42 12.11
N ASN A 267 -18.47 12.36 11.12
CA ASN A 267 -18.82 12.02 9.74
C ASN A 267 -19.18 10.53 9.59
N LYS A 268 -20.36 10.28 8.99
CA LYS A 268 -20.89 8.93 8.79
C LYS A 268 -20.12 8.24 7.66
N LEU A 269 -19.89 6.93 7.77
CA LEU A 269 -19.32 6.08 6.72
C LEU A 269 -20.00 6.28 5.35
N LYS A 270 -21.32 6.51 5.36
CA LYS A 270 -22.11 6.77 4.16
C LYS A 270 -21.61 7.98 3.38
N ASP A 271 -21.16 9.04 4.05
CA ASP A 271 -20.71 10.27 3.41
C ASP A 271 -19.42 10.04 2.60
N ALA A 272 -18.53 9.14 3.08
CA ALA A 272 -17.34 8.75 2.32
C ALA A 272 -17.68 7.89 1.09
N LEU A 273 -18.65 6.98 1.24
CA LEU A 273 -19.06 6.08 0.15
C LEU A 273 -19.89 6.78 -0.93
N THR A 274 -20.45 7.95 -0.65
CA THR A 274 -21.21 8.76 -1.61
C THR A 274 -20.39 9.92 -2.22
N ASN A 275 -19.18 10.16 -1.69
CA ASN A 275 -18.33 11.25 -2.20
C ASN A 275 -17.70 10.88 -3.54
N TRP A 276 -18.07 11.57 -4.61
CA TRP A 276 -17.55 11.34 -5.97
C TRP A 276 -16.02 11.42 -6.06
N ARG A 277 -15.36 12.25 -5.21
CA ARG A 277 -13.90 12.37 -5.17
C ARG A 277 -13.24 11.05 -4.76
N VAL A 278 -13.88 10.28 -3.88
CA VAL A 278 -13.38 8.96 -3.48
C VAL A 278 -13.39 7.98 -4.65
N PHE A 279 -14.43 8.01 -5.48
CA PHE A 279 -14.51 7.19 -6.69
C PHE A 279 -13.48 7.61 -7.75
N VAL A 280 -13.26 8.91 -7.91
CA VAL A 280 -12.21 9.42 -8.82
C VAL A 280 -10.84 8.98 -8.36
N LEU A 281 -10.53 9.06 -7.06
CA LEU A 281 -9.28 8.57 -6.51
C LEU A 281 -9.16 7.04 -6.65
N ALA A 282 -10.23 6.31 -6.42
CA ALA A 282 -10.24 4.86 -6.64
C ALA A 282 -9.91 4.52 -8.12
N LEU A 283 -10.43 5.29 -9.08
CA LEU A 283 -10.13 5.14 -10.49
C LEU A 283 -8.66 5.49 -10.83
N ILE A 284 -8.12 6.56 -10.25
CA ILE A 284 -6.70 6.92 -10.41
C ILE A 284 -5.81 5.79 -9.88
N ASN A 285 -6.12 5.27 -8.69
CA ASN A 285 -5.38 4.14 -8.11
C ASN A 285 -5.49 2.89 -8.98
N PHE A 286 -6.67 2.59 -9.50
CA PHE A 286 -6.90 1.50 -10.45
C PHE A 286 -5.99 1.62 -11.68
N CYS A 287 -5.92 2.78 -12.31
CA CYS A 287 -5.04 3.02 -13.46
C CYS A 287 -3.56 2.77 -13.12
N GLY A 288 -3.11 3.24 -11.95
CA GLY A 288 -1.75 2.99 -11.48
C GLY A 288 -1.45 1.51 -11.20
N ILE A 289 -2.42 0.79 -10.62
CA ILE A 289 -2.27 -0.65 -10.32
C ILE A 289 -2.31 -1.50 -11.60
N VAL A 290 -3.14 -1.14 -12.60
CA VAL A 290 -3.12 -1.77 -13.94
C VAL A 290 -1.70 -1.74 -14.52
N GLY A 291 -1.04 -0.59 -14.48
CA GLY A 291 0.35 -0.44 -14.93
C GLY A 291 1.33 -1.25 -14.09
N SER A 292 1.25 -1.11 -12.77
CA SER A 292 2.18 -1.76 -11.83
C SER A 292 2.17 -3.28 -11.95
N VAL A 293 0.98 -3.87 -11.89
CA VAL A 293 0.82 -5.33 -11.90
C VAL A 293 0.96 -5.90 -13.31
N GLY A 294 0.37 -5.22 -14.31
CA GLY A 294 0.46 -5.64 -15.70
C GLY A 294 1.92 -5.71 -16.16
N VAL A 295 2.67 -4.60 -15.99
CA VAL A 295 4.09 -4.57 -16.37
C VAL A 295 4.91 -5.54 -15.52
N GLY A 296 4.70 -5.57 -14.19
CA GLY A 296 5.48 -6.40 -13.28
C GLY A 296 5.40 -7.90 -13.60
N MET A 297 4.20 -8.42 -13.85
CA MET A 297 4.01 -9.85 -14.16
C MET A 297 4.54 -10.26 -15.54
N TRP A 298 4.47 -9.36 -16.52
CA TRP A 298 4.90 -9.68 -17.88
C TRP A 298 6.34 -9.26 -18.18
N MET A 299 6.99 -8.49 -17.30
CA MET A 299 8.36 -8.00 -17.49
C MET A 299 9.38 -9.10 -17.78
N PRO A 300 9.41 -10.25 -17.08
CA PRO A 300 10.36 -11.32 -17.43
C PRO A 300 10.18 -11.83 -18.86
N GLN A 301 8.93 -11.94 -19.34
CA GLN A 301 8.64 -12.37 -20.72
C GLN A 301 9.02 -11.30 -21.74
N ILE A 302 8.85 -10.00 -21.44
CA ILE A 302 9.28 -8.88 -22.29
C ILE A 302 10.80 -8.90 -22.44
N ILE A 303 11.54 -9.04 -21.33
CA ILE A 303 13.01 -9.08 -21.34
C ILE A 303 13.53 -10.38 -22.00
N LYS A 304 12.80 -11.49 -21.87
CA LYS A 304 13.17 -12.76 -22.54
C LYS A 304 13.22 -12.63 -24.06
N GLN A 305 12.47 -11.69 -24.66
CA GLN A 305 12.55 -11.41 -26.10
C GLN A 305 13.92 -10.91 -26.55
N PHE A 306 14.80 -10.47 -25.63
CA PHE A 306 16.18 -10.10 -25.95
C PHE A 306 17.07 -11.30 -26.32
N GLY A 307 16.55 -12.54 -26.28
CA GLY A 307 17.29 -13.74 -26.60
C GLY A 307 18.29 -14.20 -25.53
N VAL A 308 18.17 -13.65 -24.31
CA VAL A 308 19.12 -13.92 -23.22
C VAL A 308 18.72 -15.11 -22.34
N SER A 309 19.67 -15.63 -21.54
CA SER A 309 19.43 -16.72 -20.58
C SER A 309 18.43 -16.32 -19.48
N HIS A 310 17.80 -17.29 -18.81
CA HIS A 310 16.87 -17.03 -17.70
C HIS A 310 17.54 -16.25 -16.55
N THR A 311 18.80 -16.57 -16.22
CA THR A 311 19.56 -15.82 -15.20
C THR A 311 19.77 -14.37 -15.62
N THR A 312 20.12 -14.12 -16.89
CA THR A 312 20.26 -12.77 -17.42
C THR A 312 18.93 -12.01 -17.39
N VAL A 313 17.80 -12.69 -17.71
CA VAL A 313 16.44 -12.11 -17.54
C VAL A 313 16.25 -11.64 -16.10
N GLY A 314 16.65 -12.45 -15.12
CA GLY A 314 16.54 -12.09 -13.70
C GLY A 314 17.31 -10.81 -13.36
N TRP A 315 18.58 -10.72 -13.77
CA TRP A 315 19.41 -9.53 -13.53
C TRP A 315 18.88 -8.30 -14.26
N LEU A 316 18.50 -8.44 -15.52
CA LEU A 316 17.96 -7.32 -16.30
C LEU A 316 16.60 -6.85 -15.74
N THR A 317 15.77 -7.75 -15.19
CA THR A 317 14.51 -7.39 -14.53
C THR A 317 14.75 -6.63 -13.22
N ALA A 318 15.85 -6.88 -12.51
CA ALA A 318 16.17 -6.18 -11.27
C ALA A 318 16.56 -4.71 -11.50
N ILE A 319 17.18 -4.36 -12.66
CA ILE A 319 17.67 -3.01 -12.96
C ILE A 319 16.56 -1.95 -12.89
N PRO A 320 15.40 -2.09 -13.56
CA PRO A 320 14.29 -1.14 -13.46
C PRO A 320 13.82 -0.89 -12.02
N TYR A 321 13.79 -1.92 -11.18
CA TYR A 321 13.39 -1.78 -9.79
C TYR A 321 14.46 -1.11 -8.92
N ALA A 322 15.73 -1.37 -9.18
CA ALA A 322 16.83 -0.70 -8.50
C ALA A 322 16.85 0.81 -8.80
N VAL A 323 16.73 1.19 -10.08
CA VAL A 323 16.61 2.59 -10.50
C VAL A 323 15.35 3.21 -9.92
N GLY A 324 14.22 2.51 -10.02
CA GLY A 324 12.93 2.95 -9.51
C GLY A 324 12.91 3.17 -8.00
N ALA A 325 13.63 2.36 -7.21
CA ALA A 325 13.76 2.55 -5.77
C ALA A 325 14.42 3.90 -5.42
N VAL A 326 15.50 4.26 -6.13
CA VAL A 326 16.19 5.53 -5.94
C VAL A 326 15.28 6.69 -6.34
N VAL A 327 14.66 6.61 -7.52
CA VAL A 327 13.75 7.64 -8.03
C VAL A 327 12.55 7.83 -7.10
N MET A 328 11.94 6.74 -6.60
CA MET A 328 10.83 6.76 -5.64
C MET A 328 11.17 7.61 -4.41
N LEU A 329 12.35 7.39 -3.82
CA LEU A 329 12.77 8.12 -2.61
C LEU A 329 13.05 9.60 -2.90
N LEU A 330 13.69 9.91 -4.02
CA LEU A 330 13.97 11.29 -4.43
C LEU A 330 12.68 12.03 -4.77
N TRP A 331 11.78 11.39 -5.53
CA TRP A 331 10.50 11.95 -5.94
C TRP A 331 9.59 12.24 -4.73
N ALA A 332 9.51 11.30 -3.79
CA ALA A 332 8.76 11.49 -2.56
C ALA A 332 9.33 12.62 -1.67
N ARG A 333 10.66 12.84 -1.69
CA ARG A 333 11.27 13.98 -1.00
C ARG A 333 10.92 15.31 -1.68
N LEU A 334 10.92 15.33 -3.01
CA LEU A 334 10.59 16.50 -3.79
C LEU A 334 9.11 16.89 -3.62
N ALA A 335 8.20 15.92 -3.74
CA ALA A 335 6.76 16.11 -3.57
C ALA A 335 6.42 16.66 -2.17
N ARG A 336 7.12 16.21 -1.11
CA ARG A 336 6.91 16.71 0.26
C ARG A 336 7.31 18.17 0.50
N ARG A 337 8.09 18.77 -0.39
CA ARG A 337 8.47 20.19 -0.33
C ARG A 337 7.44 21.11 -0.99
N SER A 338 6.51 20.52 -1.75
CA SER A 338 5.46 21.25 -2.45
C SER A 338 4.17 21.27 -1.63
N THR A 339 3.44 22.37 -1.69
CA THR A 339 2.08 22.49 -1.12
C THR A 339 1.05 21.71 -1.93
N ASN A 340 1.30 21.52 -3.24
CA ASN A 340 0.43 20.77 -4.14
C ASN A 340 1.11 19.50 -4.64
N CYS A 341 0.58 18.32 -4.29
CA CYS A 341 1.12 17.03 -4.70
C CYS A 341 0.56 16.53 -6.06
N ILE A 342 -0.49 17.16 -6.60
CA ILE A 342 -1.16 16.74 -7.85
C ILE A 342 -0.19 16.66 -9.04
N PRO A 343 0.65 17.68 -9.33
CA PRO A 343 1.58 17.62 -10.45
C PRO A 343 2.59 16.47 -10.32
N TYR A 344 2.97 16.11 -9.10
CA TYR A 344 3.90 14.99 -8.86
C TYR A 344 3.25 13.65 -9.11
N VAL A 345 1.99 13.47 -8.73
CA VAL A 345 1.23 12.24 -8.97
C VAL A 345 0.93 12.07 -10.47
N ALA A 346 0.40 13.13 -11.11
CA ALA A 346 0.10 13.11 -12.55
C ALA A 346 1.37 12.96 -13.39
N GLY A 347 2.43 13.73 -13.09
CA GLY A 347 3.71 13.68 -13.81
C GLY A 347 4.38 12.31 -13.73
N ALA A 348 4.31 11.63 -12.58
CA ALA A 348 4.82 10.28 -12.42
C ALA A 348 4.10 9.28 -13.35
N LEU A 349 2.76 9.35 -13.45
CA LEU A 349 1.98 8.51 -14.38
C LEU A 349 2.25 8.85 -15.84
N VAL A 350 2.41 10.13 -16.19
CA VAL A 350 2.77 10.56 -17.55
C VAL A 350 4.12 9.98 -17.97
N VAL A 351 5.14 10.12 -17.13
CA VAL A 351 6.47 9.56 -17.39
C VAL A 351 6.40 8.05 -17.58
N ALA A 352 5.69 7.35 -16.68
CA ALA A 352 5.53 5.91 -16.78
C ALA A 352 4.80 5.49 -18.07
N ALA A 353 3.72 6.19 -18.45
CA ALA A 353 2.94 5.89 -19.65
C ALA A 353 3.72 6.13 -20.93
N LEU A 354 4.40 7.29 -21.06
CA LEU A 354 5.20 7.62 -22.25
C LEU A 354 6.39 6.67 -22.42
N ALA A 355 7.07 6.35 -21.32
CA ALA A 355 8.18 5.40 -21.35
C ALA A 355 7.70 3.99 -21.71
N LEU A 356 6.55 3.55 -21.18
CA LEU A 356 5.97 2.26 -21.51
C LEU A 356 5.58 2.18 -22.99
N CYS A 357 4.97 3.24 -23.52
CA CYS A 357 4.65 3.38 -24.94
C CYS A 357 5.92 3.27 -25.80
N LEU A 358 6.98 4.01 -25.45
CA LEU A 358 8.28 3.94 -26.13
C LEU A 358 8.84 2.51 -26.10
N SER A 359 8.74 1.79 -24.99
CA SER A 359 9.20 0.40 -24.87
C SER A 359 8.45 -0.54 -25.83
N GLY A 360 7.21 -0.23 -26.16
CA GLY A 360 6.40 -0.98 -27.13
C GLY A 360 6.84 -0.81 -28.59
N PHE A 361 7.36 0.37 -28.95
CA PHE A 361 7.76 0.68 -30.33
C PHE A 361 9.21 0.37 -30.65
N THR A 362 10.07 0.14 -29.65
CA THR A 362 11.48 -0.12 -29.90
C THR A 362 11.82 -1.60 -29.82
N ASP A 363 12.61 -2.09 -30.76
CA ASP A 363 13.17 -3.45 -30.74
C ASP A 363 14.64 -3.47 -30.26
N VAL A 364 15.23 -2.30 -30.01
CA VAL A 364 16.60 -2.19 -29.48
C VAL A 364 16.59 -2.55 -27.99
N PRO A 365 17.23 -3.66 -27.54
CA PRO A 365 17.15 -4.14 -26.17
C PRO A 365 17.56 -3.10 -25.12
N ALA A 366 18.63 -2.35 -25.38
CA ALA A 366 19.13 -1.33 -24.46
C ALA A 366 18.12 -0.17 -24.28
N LEU A 367 17.49 0.29 -25.37
CA LEU A 367 16.50 1.36 -25.32
C LEU A 367 15.20 0.87 -24.67
N LYS A 368 14.77 -0.38 -24.96
CA LYS A 368 13.61 -1.00 -24.31
C LYS A 368 13.84 -1.13 -22.81
N LEU A 369 15.01 -1.58 -22.37
CA LEU A 369 15.35 -1.66 -20.94
C LEU A 369 15.39 -0.28 -20.28
N ALA A 370 15.98 0.72 -20.93
CA ALA A 370 15.97 2.09 -20.43
C ALA A 370 14.54 2.64 -20.29
N ALA A 371 13.69 2.41 -21.28
CA ALA A 371 12.27 2.80 -21.22
C ALA A 371 11.54 2.08 -20.05
N LEU A 372 11.81 0.79 -19.82
CA LEU A 372 11.26 0.06 -18.67
C LEU A 372 11.78 0.61 -17.34
N CYS A 373 13.03 1.11 -17.26
CA CYS A 373 13.52 1.80 -16.06
C CYS A 373 12.70 3.06 -15.75
N PHE A 374 12.41 3.89 -16.76
CA PHE A 374 11.55 5.07 -16.57
C PHE A 374 10.11 4.69 -16.23
N THR A 375 9.57 3.63 -16.86
CA THR A 375 8.22 3.11 -16.55
C THR A 375 8.10 2.70 -15.09
N VAL A 376 9.01 1.85 -14.60
CA VAL A 376 8.99 1.39 -13.21
C VAL A 376 9.24 2.54 -12.24
N SER A 377 10.15 3.46 -12.59
CA SER A 377 10.42 4.65 -11.80
C SER A 377 9.18 5.52 -11.63
N GLY A 378 8.44 5.76 -12.71
CA GLY A 378 7.18 6.51 -12.66
C GLY A 378 6.10 5.80 -11.86
N ILE A 379 5.94 4.48 -12.02
CA ILE A 379 4.99 3.69 -11.23
C ILE A 379 5.31 3.76 -9.73
N LEU A 380 6.56 3.58 -9.33
CA LEU A 380 6.97 3.63 -7.92
C LEU A 380 6.87 5.06 -7.34
N ALA A 381 7.20 6.07 -8.14
CA ALA A 381 7.02 7.48 -7.78
C ALA A 381 5.54 7.83 -7.56
N PHE A 382 4.65 7.36 -8.45
CA PHE A 382 3.21 7.45 -8.28
C PHE A 382 2.76 6.81 -6.96
N GLN A 383 3.13 5.55 -6.70
CA GLN A 383 2.74 4.84 -5.47
C GLN A 383 3.20 5.57 -4.20
N ALA A 384 4.38 6.20 -4.23
CA ALA A 384 4.93 6.91 -3.08
C ALA A 384 4.26 8.26 -2.80
N THR A 385 3.65 8.89 -3.82
CA THR A 385 3.07 10.23 -3.71
C THR A 385 1.54 10.24 -3.70
N TYR A 386 0.91 9.27 -4.33
CA TYR A 386 -0.55 9.18 -4.48
C TYR A 386 -1.31 9.26 -3.14
N TRP A 387 -0.83 8.55 -2.10
CA TRP A 387 -1.53 8.48 -0.81
C TRP A 387 -1.58 9.80 -0.05
N ALA A 388 -0.81 10.81 -0.45
CA ALA A 388 -0.91 12.16 0.10
C ALA A 388 -2.26 12.81 -0.23
N ILE A 389 -2.84 12.52 -1.40
CA ILE A 389 -4.11 13.14 -1.84
C ILE A 389 -5.28 12.69 -0.95
N PRO A 390 -5.62 11.38 -0.83
CA PRO A 390 -6.74 10.96 -0.01
C PRO A 390 -6.56 11.28 1.47
N SER A 391 -5.32 11.27 2.00
CA SER A 391 -5.05 11.61 3.40
C SER A 391 -5.24 13.09 3.72
N GLY A 392 -5.25 13.97 2.71
CA GLY A 392 -5.42 15.41 2.88
C GLY A 392 -6.87 15.83 3.19
N PHE A 393 -7.88 15.09 2.72
CA PHE A 393 -9.30 15.45 2.92
C PHE A 393 -10.15 14.37 3.59
N LEU A 394 -9.70 13.12 3.60
CA LEU A 394 -10.41 12.05 4.29
C LEU A 394 -9.97 11.99 5.75
N THR A 395 -10.91 12.29 6.67
CA THR A 395 -10.64 12.30 8.11
C THR A 395 -11.65 11.45 8.89
N GLY A 396 -11.30 11.00 10.07
CA GLY A 396 -12.20 10.24 10.96
C GLY A 396 -12.67 8.88 10.42
N ARG A 397 -13.91 8.51 10.71
CA ARG A 397 -14.54 7.26 10.24
C ARG A 397 -14.73 7.21 8.74
N ALA A 398 -14.95 8.36 8.11
CA ALA A 398 -15.06 8.50 6.66
C ALA A 398 -13.75 8.13 5.95
N ALA A 399 -12.59 8.45 6.55
CA ALA A 399 -11.28 8.07 6.00
C ALA A 399 -11.13 6.54 5.90
N ALA A 400 -11.51 5.79 6.92
CA ALA A 400 -11.38 4.33 6.91
C ALA A 400 -12.19 3.69 5.76
N GLY A 401 -13.45 4.12 5.57
CA GLY A 401 -14.30 3.62 4.48
C GLY A 401 -13.86 4.08 3.09
N GLY A 402 -13.49 5.36 2.95
CA GLY A 402 -13.00 5.90 1.69
C GLY A 402 -11.69 5.25 1.24
N LEU A 403 -10.73 5.10 2.15
CA LEU A 403 -9.46 4.42 1.86
C LEU A 403 -9.68 2.94 1.52
N ALA A 404 -10.57 2.23 2.23
CA ALA A 404 -10.91 0.85 1.92
C ALA A 404 -11.49 0.73 0.49
N LEU A 405 -12.40 1.61 0.10
CA LEU A 405 -12.97 1.64 -1.26
C LEU A 405 -11.89 1.90 -2.32
N ILE A 406 -11.01 2.89 -2.08
CA ILE A 406 -9.90 3.21 -2.98
C ILE A 406 -8.97 2.02 -3.18
N VAL A 407 -8.62 1.31 -2.10
CA VAL A 407 -7.73 0.13 -2.16
C VAL A 407 -8.43 -1.02 -2.89
N SER A 408 -9.68 -1.33 -2.51
CA SER A 408 -10.42 -2.46 -3.08
C SER A 408 -10.67 -2.31 -4.59
N VAL A 409 -11.12 -1.12 -5.02
CA VAL A 409 -11.29 -0.83 -6.47
C VAL A 409 -9.94 -0.81 -7.18
N GLY A 410 -8.91 -0.22 -6.55
CA GLY A 410 -7.55 -0.23 -7.09
C GLY A 410 -7.04 -1.66 -7.35
N ASN A 411 -7.27 -2.59 -6.43
CA ASN A 411 -6.85 -3.98 -6.55
C ASN A 411 -7.49 -4.71 -7.76
N LEU A 412 -8.67 -4.28 -8.23
CA LEU A 412 -9.24 -4.80 -9.48
C LEU A 412 -8.38 -4.44 -10.71
N GLY A 413 -7.59 -3.37 -10.66
CA GLY A 413 -6.56 -3.08 -11.66
C GLY A 413 -5.53 -4.21 -11.80
N GLY A 414 -5.25 -4.90 -10.70
CA GLY A 414 -4.38 -6.09 -10.70
C GLY A 414 -4.95 -7.27 -11.47
N PHE A 415 -6.28 -7.39 -11.58
CA PHE A 415 -6.93 -8.34 -12.47
C PHE A 415 -6.86 -7.87 -13.93
N VAL A 416 -7.24 -6.62 -14.19
CA VAL A 416 -7.36 -6.07 -15.55
C VAL A 416 -6.00 -6.03 -16.25
N GLY A 417 -4.93 -5.59 -15.58
CA GLY A 417 -3.61 -5.46 -16.18
C GLY A 417 -3.11 -6.75 -16.84
N PRO A 418 -2.87 -7.83 -16.10
CA PRO A 418 -2.39 -9.09 -16.67
C PRO A 418 -3.39 -9.74 -17.65
N SER A 419 -4.70 -9.68 -17.33
CA SER A 419 -5.74 -10.31 -18.15
C SER A 419 -5.93 -9.61 -19.51
N MET A 420 -5.62 -8.32 -19.62
CA MET A 420 -5.68 -7.55 -20.86
C MET A 420 -4.46 -7.81 -21.75
N ILE A 421 -3.27 -7.94 -21.15
CA ILE A 421 -2.03 -8.18 -21.90
C ILE A 421 -2.09 -9.51 -22.66
N GLY A 422 -2.63 -10.56 -22.03
CA GLY A 422 -2.69 -11.90 -22.62
C GLY A 422 -3.37 -11.96 -24.00
N PRO A 423 -4.66 -11.62 -24.11
CA PRO A 423 -5.40 -11.59 -25.37
C PRO A 423 -4.79 -10.65 -26.41
N LEU A 424 -4.41 -9.44 -26.02
CA LEU A 424 -3.80 -8.47 -26.93
C LEU A 424 -2.47 -8.98 -27.51
N LYS A 425 -1.64 -9.64 -26.69
CA LYS A 425 -0.40 -10.29 -27.15
C LYS A 425 -0.70 -11.43 -28.12
N GLN A 426 -1.72 -12.25 -27.85
CA GLN A 426 -2.10 -13.35 -28.70
C GLN A 426 -2.63 -12.88 -30.05
N MET A 427 -3.43 -11.83 -30.08
CA MET A 427 -3.97 -11.24 -31.31
C MET A 427 -2.91 -10.51 -32.13
N SER A 428 -2.00 -9.78 -31.50
CA SER A 428 -0.99 -8.95 -32.18
C SER A 428 0.34 -9.64 -32.46
N GLY A 429 0.56 -10.84 -31.90
CA GLY A 429 1.80 -11.59 -32.01
C GLY A 429 2.98 -11.01 -31.20
N GLY A 430 2.77 -9.91 -30.43
CA GLY A 430 3.84 -9.21 -29.73
C GLY A 430 3.38 -8.42 -28.50
N PHE A 431 4.31 -7.67 -27.90
CA PHE A 431 4.01 -6.82 -26.74
C PHE A 431 3.64 -5.38 -27.07
N THR A 432 3.82 -4.92 -28.32
CA THR A 432 3.59 -3.52 -28.70
C THR A 432 2.20 -3.03 -28.29
N TRP A 433 1.15 -3.66 -28.80
CA TRP A 433 -0.23 -3.25 -28.50
C TRP A 433 -0.63 -3.42 -27.03
N PRO A 434 -0.27 -4.53 -26.34
CA PRO A 434 -0.48 -4.63 -24.90
C PRO A 434 0.14 -3.48 -24.11
N LEU A 435 1.39 -3.10 -24.40
CA LEU A 435 2.08 -2.03 -23.68
C LEU A 435 1.47 -0.66 -23.96
N ILE A 436 1.03 -0.39 -25.21
CA ILE A 436 0.30 0.83 -25.57
C ILE A 436 -1.04 0.90 -24.82
N ALA A 437 -1.78 -0.20 -24.73
CA ALA A 437 -3.06 -0.24 -24.04
C ALA A 437 -2.91 0.07 -22.53
N ILE A 438 -1.90 -0.53 -21.88
CA ILE A 438 -1.56 -0.20 -20.48
C ILE A 438 -1.14 1.27 -20.34
N ALA A 439 -0.30 1.77 -21.25
CA ALA A 439 0.15 3.15 -21.26
C ALA A 439 -1.02 4.13 -21.39
N ALA A 440 -2.00 3.82 -22.25
CA ALA A 440 -3.21 4.63 -22.41
C ALA A 440 -4.04 4.71 -21.13
N ILE A 441 -4.20 3.59 -20.40
CA ILE A 441 -4.89 3.57 -19.11
C ILE A 441 -4.13 4.41 -18.07
N MET A 442 -2.81 4.29 -18.01
CA MET A 442 -1.99 5.09 -17.08
C MET A 442 -2.06 6.58 -17.41
N LEU A 443 -2.06 6.94 -18.71
CA LEU A 443 -2.22 8.31 -19.16
C LEU A 443 -3.61 8.86 -18.83
N ALA A 444 -4.67 8.06 -18.98
CA ALA A 444 -6.00 8.43 -18.52
C ALA A 444 -6.01 8.71 -17.00
N GLY A 445 -5.35 7.89 -16.20
CA GLY A 445 -5.16 8.12 -14.77
C GLY A 445 -4.44 9.45 -14.48
N ALA A 446 -3.43 9.80 -15.27
CA ALA A 446 -2.71 11.06 -15.14
C ALA A 446 -3.61 12.27 -15.48
N LEU A 447 -4.38 12.18 -16.55
CA LEU A 447 -5.34 13.23 -16.97
C LEU A 447 -6.45 13.42 -15.93
N ILE A 448 -7.00 12.33 -15.40
CA ILE A 448 -7.99 12.38 -14.32
C ILE A 448 -7.39 13.02 -13.07
N THR A 449 -6.11 12.71 -12.73
CA THR A 449 -5.41 13.33 -11.60
C THR A 449 -5.25 14.83 -11.80
N ALA A 450 -4.86 15.27 -12.99
CA ALA A 450 -4.71 16.69 -13.32
C ALA A 450 -6.06 17.42 -13.29
N TRP A 451 -7.13 16.78 -13.78
CA TRP A 451 -8.49 17.32 -13.76
C TRP A 451 -9.07 17.45 -12.35
N LEU A 452 -8.77 16.50 -11.46
CA LEU A 452 -9.24 16.53 -10.06
C LEU A 452 -8.79 17.82 -9.34
N GLY A 453 -7.64 18.39 -9.69
CA GLY A 453 -7.06 19.55 -9.04
C GLY A 453 -6.72 19.30 -7.56
N ASP A 454 -6.35 20.35 -6.85
CA ASP A 454 -6.07 20.24 -5.41
C ASP A 454 -7.37 20.19 -4.60
N PRO A 455 -7.71 19.05 -3.96
CA PRO A 455 -8.94 18.94 -3.18
C PRO A 455 -8.98 19.87 -1.95
N GLY A 456 -7.83 20.40 -1.52
CA GLY A 456 -7.71 21.32 -0.39
C GLY A 456 -7.95 22.79 -0.77
N ALA A 457 -7.75 23.18 -2.03
CA ALA A 457 -7.88 24.57 -2.46
C ALA A 457 -9.33 25.10 -2.36
N ASN A 458 -10.33 24.23 -2.56
CA ASN A 458 -11.74 24.61 -2.55
C ASN A 458 -12.37 24.68 -1.14
N VAL A 459 -11.66 24.32 -0.08
CA VAL A 459 -12.18 24.43 1.30
C VAL A 459 -11.95 25.83 1.87
N GLY A 460 -10.98 26.60 1.32
CA GLY A 460 -10.71 27.97 1.70
C GLY A 460 -11.70 28.99 1.12
N GLU A 461 -12.18 28.78 -0.10
CA GLU A 461 -13.08 29.74 -0.75
C GLU A 461 -14.53 29.75 -0.19
N SER A 462 -14.98 28.67 0.43
CA SER A 462 -16.32 28.62 1.03
C SER A 462 -16.42 29.30 2.41
N THR A 463 -15.29 29.60 3.08
CA THR A 463 -15.27 30.29 4.36
C THR A 463 -15.17 31.80 4.23
N ASP A 464 -14.58 32.31 3.14
CA ASP A 464 -14.49 33.77 2.90
C ASP A 464 -15.77 34.38 2.27
N ALA A 465 -16.68 33.54 1.76
CA ALA A 465 -17.94 34.00 1.19
C ALA A 465 -19.08 34.20 2.21
N ALA A 466 -18.84 33.96 3.50
CA ALA A 466 -19.85 34.01 4.57
C ALA A 466 -19.63 35.13 5.60
N GLU A 467 -18.83 36.17 5.31
CA GLU A 467 -18.87 37.39 6.10
C GLU A 467 -19.97 38.31 5.58
N PRO A 468 -21.08 38.50 6.32
CA PRO A 468 -22.04 39.53 5.94
C PRO A 468 -21.42 40.89 6.27
N ALA A 469 -21.33 41.75 5.26
CA ALA A 469 -21.09 43.18 5.41
C ALA A 469 -22.14 43.77 6.36
N SER A 470 -21.87 43.84 7.66
CA SER A 470 -22.59 44.71 8.59
C SER A 470 -21.94 46.09 8.52
N ALA A 471 -22.41 46.84 7.55
CA ALA A 471 -22.11 48.24 7.37
C ALA A 471 -22.63 49.07 8.52
N GLY A 472 -21.90 50.10 8.78
CA GLY A 472 -22.35 51.21 9.61
C GLY A 472 -23.50 51.96 8.99
N GLY A 473 -24.28 52.55 9.88
CA GLY A 473 -25.31 53.53 9.76
C GLY A 473 -25.59 54.10 11.13
#